data_2985ef0d1c584796df26911dd161559c
#
_entry.id   2985ef0d1c584796df26911dd161559c
#
_cell.length_a   1.000
_cell.length_b   1.000
_cell.length_c   1.000
_cell.angle_alpha   90.00
_cell.angle_beta   90.00
_cell.angle_gamma   90.00
#
_symmetry.space_group_name_H-M   'P 1'
#
loop_
_entity.id
_entity.type
_entity.pdbx_description
1 polymer ?
#
loop_
_entity_poly.entity_id
_entity_poly.type
_entity_poly.pdbx_seq_one_letter_code
_entity_poly.pdbx_strand_id
1 'polypeptide(L)'
;MAISVTSACPESTINELGVRQWPIWTCEASTFPWTYAEQETCLLLEGEVSVTPEGGKPVHLGAGDLVVFSAGMSCIWEVHRAVRKHYSFG
;
A
#
# COMPACT_ATOMS: atom_id res chain seq x y z
N MET A 1 7.44 14.05 0.50
CA MET A 1 7.28 12.62 0.30
C MET A 1 6.30 12.09 1.27
N ALA A 2 5.24 11.50 0.80
CA ALA A 2 4.16 11.16 1.69
C ALA A 2 3.55 9.81 1.37
N ILE A 3 3.07 9.17 2.44
CA ILE A 3 2.19 8.03 2.36
C ILE A 3 0.85 8.54 2.86
N SER A 4 -0.18 8.47 2.02
CA SER A 4 -1.54 8.83 2.40
C SER A 4 -2.31 7.56 2.70
N VAL A 5 -2.96 7.50 3.87
CA VAL A 5 -3.73 6.32 4.28
C VAL A 5 -5.17 6.72 4.55
N THR A 6 -6.11 6.01 3.92
CA THR A 6 -7.52 6.10 4.23
C THR A 6 -7.91 4.79 4.87
N SER A 7 -8.02 4.79 6.20
CA SER A 7 -8.39 3.59 6.96
C SER A 7 -9.86 3.28 6.78
N ALA A 8 -10.18 1.97 6.73
CA ALA A 8 -11.56 1.50 6.53
C ALA A 8 -12.23 2.20 5.34
N CYS A 9 -11.57 2.13 4.18
CA CYS A 9 -12.01 2.83 2.98
C CYS A 9 -13.47 2.49 2.64
N PRO A 10 -14.34 3.51 2.44
CA PRO A 10 -15.74 3.27 2.11
C PRO A 10 -15.91 2.53 0.78
N GLU A 11 -16.91 1.66 0.72
CA GLU A 11 -17.22 0.89 -0.48
C GLU A 11 -17.50 1.81 -1.69
N SER A 12 -18.12 2.96 -1.44
CA SER A 12 -18.39 3.95 -2.50
C SER A 12 -17.10 4.43 -3.16
N THR A 13 -16.05 4.70 -2.38
CA THR A 13 -14.75 5.11 -2.89
C THR A 13 -14.09 3.99 -3.68
N ILE A 14 -14.15 2.77 -3.17
CA ILE A 14 -13.62 1.58 -3.85
C ILE A 14 -14.27 1.41 -5.22
N ASN A 15 -15.61 1.57 -5.28
CA ASN A 15 -16.35 1.45 -6.52
C ASN A 15 -16.04 2.58 -7.50
N GLU A 16 -15.93 3.82 -7.02
CA GLU A 16 -15.59 4.98 -7.85
C GLU A 16 -14.23 4.85 -8.51
N LEU A 17 -13.24 4.33 -7.78
CA LEU A 17 -11.89 4.15 -8.29
C LEU A 17 -11.74 2.90 -9.16
N GLY A 18 -12.71 2.00 -9.14
CA GLY A 18 -12.64 0.75 -9.89
C GLY A 18 -11.56 -0.19 -9.35
N VAL A 19 -11.30 -0.15 -8.07
CA VAL A 19 -10.22 -0.91 -7.42
C VAL A 19 -10.28 -2.40 -7.72
N ARG A 20 -11.48 -2.97 -7.76
CA ARG A 20 -11.65 -4.41 -8.01
C ARG A 20 -11.27 -4.85 -9.42
N GLN A 21 -11.05 -3.90 -10.32
CA GLN A 21 -10.55 -4.15 -11.68
C GLN A 21 -9.03 -4.12 -11.74
N TRP A 22 -8.36 -3.65 -10.69
CA TRP A 22 -6.91 -3.55 -10.65
C TRP A 22 -6.27 -4.91 -10.41
N PRO A 23 -5.03 -5.11 -10.87
CA PRO A 23 -4.31 -6.35 -10.58
C PRO A 23 -4.09 -6.54 -9.09
N ILE A 24 -3.81 -7.79 -8.72
CA ILE A 24 -3.54 -8.19 -7.33
C ILE A 24 -2.06 -8.56 -7.20
N TRP A 25 -1.46 -8.11 -6.11
CA TRP A 25 -0.11 -8.47 -5.71
C TRP A 25 -0.15 -9.13 -4.34
N THR A 26 0.62 -10.19 -4.18
CA THR A 26 0.73 -10.93 -2.92
C THR A 26 2.19 -11.04 -2.52
N CYS A 27 2.44 -11.06 -1.21
CA CYS A 27 3.78 -11.23 -0.68
C CYS A 27 3.71 -11.88 0.69
N GLU A 28 4.58 -12.86 0.91
CA GLU A 28 4.69 -13.49 2.22
C GLU A 28 5.43 -12.59 3.20
N ALA A 29 5.40 -12.94 4.48
CA ALA A 29 6.13 -12.22 5.52
C ALA A 29 7.60 -12.10 5.13
N SER A 30 8.09 -10.87 5.05
CA SER A 30 9.45 -10.57 4.58
C SER A 30 9.76 -9.09 4.81
N THR A 31 11.02 -8.72 4.61
CA THR A 31 11.47 -7.33 4.68
C THR A 31 12.31 -7.03 3.46
N PHE A 32 11.99 -5.94 2.76
CA PHE A 32 12.69 -5.56 1.55
C PHE A 32 12.65 -4.05 1.32
N PRO A 33 13.67 -3.48 0.64
CA PRO A 33 13.64 -2.09 0.21
C PRO A 33 12.80 -1.94 -1.06
N TRP A 34 12.18 -0.78 -1.21
CA TRP A 34 11.42 -0.45 -2.41
C TRP A 34 11.52 1.03 -2.75
N THR A 35 11.60 1.34 -4.03
CA THR A 35 11.58 2.72 -4.53
C THR A 35 10.48 2.83 -5.57
N TYR A 36 9.61 3.83 -5.40
CA TYR A 36 8.49 4.06 -6.30
C TYR A 36 8.91 4.90 -7.49
N ALA A 37 8.96 4.29 -8.67
CA ALA A 37 9.22 5.02 -9.92
C ALA A 37 8.00 5.90 -10.28
N GLU A 38 6.80 5.43 -9.96
CA GLU A 38 5.54 6.13 -10.18
C GLU A 38 4.72 6.11 -8.90
N GLN A 39 3.75 7.02 -8.81
CA GLN A 39 2.79 6.97 -7.73
C GLN A 39 2.04 5.63 -7.77
N GLU A 40 1.90 4.99 -6.62
CA GLU A 40 1.09 3.77 -6.50
C GLU A 40 -0.09 4.02 -5.58
N THR A 41 -1.28 3.59 -6.00
CA THR A 41 -2.47 3.54 -5.16
C THR A 41 -2.81 2.08 -4.96
N CYS A 42 -3.05 1.66 -3.73
CA CYS A 42 -3.42 0.28 -3.45
C CYS A 42 -4.48 0.18 -2.36
N LEU A 43 -5.23 -0.92 -2.42
CA LEU A 43 -6.19 -1.31 -1.38
C LEU A 43 -5.73 -2.64 -0.80
N LEU A 44 -5.41 -2.66 0.49
CA LEU A 44 -5.04 -3.89 1.17
C LEU A 44 -6.28 -4.73 1.46
N LEU A 45 -6.24 -5.98 1.02
CA LEU A 45 -7.33 -6.94 1.24
C LEU A 45 -7.05 -7.81 2.46
N GLU A 46 -5.78 -8.16 2.67
CA GLU A 46 -5.33 -9.02 3.77
C GLU A 46 -3.92 -8.62 4.19
N GLY A 47 -3.57 -8.93 5.42
CA GLY A 47 -2.22 -8.83 5.92
C GLY A 47 -1.96 -7.63 6.83
N GLU A 48 -0.73 -7.56 7.30
CA GLU A 48 -0.22 -6.46 8.11
C GLU A 48 1.17 -6.09 7.62
N VAL A 49 1.37 -4.80 7.38
CA VAL A 49 2.60 -4.27 6.81
C VAL A 49 2.99 -3.00 7.54
N SER A 50 4.29 -2.80 7.73
CA SER A 50 4.85 -1.51 8.13
C SER A 50 5.70 -1.00 6.98
N VAL A 51 5.50 0.23 6.58
CA VAL A 51 6.30 0.89 5.54
C VAL A 51 7.00 2.08 6.16
N THR A 52 8.34 2.07 6.13
CA THR A 52 9.15 3.14 6.68
C THR A 52 9.77 3.93 5.55
N PRO A 53 9.29 5.17 5.29
CA PRO A 53 9.91 6.04 4.29
C PRO A 53 11.32 6.41 4.73
N GLU A 54 12.21 6.63 3.78
CA GLU A 54 13.56 7.09 4.07
C GLU A 54 13.51 8.39 4.87
N GLY A 55 14.16 8.40 6.03
CA GLY A 55 14.15 9.53 6.95
C GLY A 55 12.85 9.75 7.70
N GLY A 56 11.89 8.85 7.57
CA GLY A 56 10.58 8.96 8.20
C GLY A 56 10.33 7.90 9.26
N LYS A 57 9.11 7.87 9.76
CA LYS A 57 8.64 6.91 10.76
C LYS A 57 7.83 5.80 10.10
N PRO A 58 7.79 4.60 10.70
CA PRO A 58 6.97 3.51 10.17
C PRO A 58 5.49 3.89 10.10
N VAL A 59 4.86 3.52 8.99
CA VAL A 59 3.42 3.64 8.80
C VAL A 59 2.85 2.23 8.77
N HIS A 60 1.90 1.95 9.66
CA HIS A 60 1.27 0.63 9.75
C HIS A 60 0.03 0.56 8.87
N LEU A 61 -0.06 -0.50 8.08
CA LEU A 61 -1.13 -0.71 7.12
C LEU A 61 -1.76 -2.08 7.34
N GLY A 62 -3.06 -2.17 7.13
CA GLY A 62 -3.78 -3.43 7.26
C GLY A 62 -4.95 -3.53 6.30
N ALA A 63 -5.71 -4.61 6.42
CA ALA A 63 -6.86 -4.87 5.57
C ALA A 63 -7.88 -3.72 5.65
N GLY A 64 -8.37 -3.29 4.49
CA GLY A 64 -9.32 -2.19 4.36
C GLY A 64 -8.68 -0.82 4.16
N ASP A 65 -7.36 -0.71 4.24
CA ASP A 65 -6.67 0.56 4.04
C ASP A 65 -6.44 0.84 2.56
N LEU A 66 -6.84 2.03 2.13
CA LEU A 66 -6.50 2.56 0.82
C LEU A 66 -5.28 3.46 1.01
N VAL A 67 -4.22 3.18 0.30
CA VAL A 67 -2.92 3.83 0.50
C VAL A 67 -2.40 4.41 -0.80
N VAL A 68 -1.87 5.62 -0.74
CA VAL A 68 -1.21 6.26 -1.87
C VAL A 68 0.25 6.51 -1.51
N PHE A 69 1.15 5.97 -2.31
CA PHE A 69 2.60 6.15 -2.17
C PHE A 69 3.08 7.12 -3.24
N SER A 70 3.81 8.15 -2.84
CA SER A 70 4.31 9.16 -3.78
C SER A 70 5.40 8.61 -4.71
N ALA A 71 5.41 9.07 -5.95
CA ALA A 71 6.49 8.76 -6.88
C ALA A 71 7.84 9.27 -6.35
N GLY A 72 8.90 8.51 -6.57
CA GLY A 72 10.25 8.86 -6.14
C GLY A 72 10.56 8.54 -4.69
N MET A 73 9.60 8.01 -3.93
CA MET A 73 9.83 7.68 -2.52
C MET A 73 10.57 6.36 -2.39
N SER A 74 11.62 6.34 -1.56
CA SER A 74 12.31 5.12 -1.14
C SER A 74 11.87 4.76 0.26
N CYS A 75 11.68 3.48 0.52
CA CYS A 75 11.18 3.00 1.79
C CYS A 75 11.59 1.56 2.05
N ILE A 76 11.33 1.10 3.27
CA ILE A 76 11.50 -0.31 3.66
C ILE A 76 10.12 -0.86 3.97
N TRP A 77 9.77 -1.94 3.30
CA TRP A 77 8.56 -2.72 3.55
C TRP A 77 8.86 -3.84 4.53
N GLU A 78 8.07 -3.91 5.58
CA GLU A 78 8.11 -5.04 6.53
C GLU A 78 6.74 -5.70 6.49
N VAL A 79 6.66 -6.84 5.81
CA VAL A 79 5.42 -7.62 5.75
C VAL A 79 5.41 -8.53 6.97
N HIS A 80 4.54 -8.22 7.93
CA HIS A 80 4.42 -8.98 9.19
C HIS A 80 3.54 -10.20 9.03
N ARG A 81 2.48 -10.07 8.21
CA ARG A 81 1.59 -11.15 7.83
C ARG A 81 1.36 -11.05 6.34
N ALA A 82 1.29 -12.18 5.67
CA ALA A 82 1.15 -12.25 4.21
C ALA A 82 0.12 -11.24 3.71
N VAL A 83 0.54 -10.40 2.77
CA VAL A 83 -0.26 -9.30 2.24
C VAL A 83 -0.84 -9.66 0.88
N ARG A 84 -2.07 -9.17 0.66
CA ARG A 84 -2.75 -9.25 -0.62
C ARG A 84 -3.40 -7.91 -0.87
N LYS A 85 -3.13 -7.31 -2.02
CA LYS A 85 -3.65 -5.98 -2.34
C LYS A 85 -3.95 -5.82 -3.82
N HIS A 86 -4.94 -4.98 -4.13
CA HIS A 86 -5.12 -4.42 -5.46
C HIS A 86 -4.20 -3.21 -5.58
N TYR A 87 -3.61 -3.00 -6.75
CA TYR A 87 -2.72 -1.86 -6.97
C TYR A 87 -2.89 -1.25 -8.35
N SER A 88 -2.55 0.03 -8.45
CA SER A 88 -2.51 0.77 -9.71
C SER A 88 -1.40 1.81 -9.66
N PHE A 89 -0.65 1.94 -10.73
CA PHE A 89 0.39 2.95 -10.87
C PHE A 89 -0.12 4.14 -11.71
N GLY A 90 0.37 5.33 -11.36
CA GLY A 90 0.02 6.54 -12.10
C GLY A 90 -0.84 7.56 -11.37
#